data_61f9ddfb17992fe35c8ca6aa7419499c
#
_entry.id   61f9ddfb17992fe35c8ca6aa7419499c
#
_cell.length_a   1.000
_cell.length_b   1.000
_cell.length_c   1.000
_cell.angle_alpha   90.00
_cell.angle_beta   90.00
_cell.angle_gamma   90.00
#
_symmetry.space_group_name_H-M   'P 1'
#
loop_
_entity.id
_entity.type
_entity.pdbx_description
1 polymer ?
#
loop_
_entity_poly.entity_id
_entity_poly.type
_entity_poly.pdbx_seq_one_letter_code
_entity_poly.pdbx_strand_id
1 'polypeptide(L)'
;MKGIAILGIMLHNYCHWLKGIARENEYTWLQWKNDRLWEILQQPDEWLPMHLVSYFGHYGVPVFLFLSGFGLVMKYERSGQPEASFWRFTRYNYLKLFRIFIVGFVFFTMLDAFTPGIHRYLASEVLAMLGMYANFLEHPSEVVWPGPYWYFSVTMQLYILYRLLFHRWHHWGIVVVLMVGCWLWQMFYLDDSETLERLRYNLVGGMLPFGMGILAGRWSERLEVFCERDGQQWVTCFVLLLSMFLTFLFSFLSSQTWLWVPALIVVGTIALVKLIPSQVMPYVVWLGTISAAIFVTHPIVRKIFVRPYIHEDMYAGLLLYVVATLLLSWLMKKIIDQIPNPKL
;
A
#
# COMPACT_ATOMS: atom_id res chain seq x y z
N MET A 1 -1.62 -6.51 -10.97
CA MET A 1 -1.17 -5.47 -10.02
C MET A 1 -1.42 -5.85 -8.56
N LYS A 2 -2.69 -6.08 -8.08
CA LYS A 2 -2.96 -6.38 -6.65
C LYS A 2 -2.12 -7.51 -6.08
N GLY A 3 -1.92 -8.60 -6.83
CA GLY A 3 -1.12 -9.74 -6.40
C GLY A 3 0.35 -9.41 -6.19
N ILE A 4 0.95 -8.61 -7.07
CA ILE A 4 2.35 -8.15 -6.94
C ILE A 4 2.47 -7.20 -5.73
N ALA A 5 1.56 -6.24 -5.63
CA ALA A 5 1.58 -5.25 -4.56
C ALA A 5 1.47 -5.90 -3.18
N ILE A 6 0.53 -6.85 -3.00
CA ILE A 6 0.37 -7.53 -1.71
C ILE A 6 1.54 -8.45 -1.38
N LEU A 7 2.15 -9.08 -2.39
CA LEU A 7 3.36 -9.88 -2.20
C LEU A 7 4.50 -9.00 -1.68
N GLY A 8 4.73 -7.84 -2.31
CA GLY A 8 5.73 -6.87 -1.85
C GLY A 8 5.50 -6.44 -0.41
N ILE A 9 4.27 -6.03 -0.05
CA ILE A 9 3.91 -5.60 1.31
C ILE A 9 4.11 -6.74 2.32
N MET A 10 3.67 -7.95 1.99
CA MET A 10 3.79 -9.12 2.87
C MET A 10 5.27 -9.42 3.15
N LEU A 11 6.09 -9.52 2.12
CA LEU A 11 7.52 -9.83 2.26
C LEU A 11 8.26 -8.70 2.99
N HIS A 12 7.99 -7.42 2.63
CA HIS A 12 8.53 -6.25 3.33
C HIS A 12 8.24 -6.34 4.84
N ASN A 13 6.99 -6.65 5.21
CA ASN A 13 6.56 -6.64 6.60
C ASN A 13 7.27 -7.69 7.47
N TYR A 14 7.83 -8.75 6.89
CA TYR A 14 8.73 -9.68 7.57
C TYR A 14 10.14 -9.13 7.62
N CYS A 15 10.73 -8.83 6.46
CA CYS A 15 12.13 -8.44 6.35
C CYS A 15 12.46 -7.16 7.12
N HIS A 16 11.54 -6.19 7.14
CA HIS A 16 11.71 -4.89 7.81
C HIS A 16 11.93 -5.01 9.34
N TRP A 17 11.48 -6.10 9.97
CA TRP A 17 11.63 -6.31 11.41
C TRP A 17 12.84 -7.17 11.80
N LEU A 18 13.56 -7.70 10.82
CA LEU A 18 14.76 -8.50 11.07
C LEU A 18 15.94 -7.61 11.49
N LYS A 19 16.73 -8.08 12.45
CA LYS A 19 17.95 -7.39 12.85
C LYS A 19 19.02 -7.48 11.75
N GLY A 20 19.75 -6.40 11.52
CA GLY A 20 20.81 -6.35 10.52
C GLY A 20 20.34 -6.07 9.08
N ILE A 21 19.06 -6.24 8.78
CA ILE A 21 18.50 -5.96 7.45
C ILE A 21 18.30 -4.45 7.26
N ALA A 22 18.76 -3.92 6.12
CA ALA A 22 18.54 -2.52 5.74
C ALA A 22 17.04 -2.25 5.54
N ARG A 23 16.60 -1.07 5.96
CA ARG A 23 15.19 -0.69 5.91
C ARG A 23 15.02 0.80 5.69
N GLU A 24 14.08 1.18 4.85
CA GLU A 24 13.66 2.55 4.66
C GLU A 24 12.70 3.01 5.78
N ASN A 25 12.56 4.31 5.96
CA ASN A 25 11.43 4.87 6.67
C ASN A 25 10.36 5.27 5.66
N GLU A 26 9.18 4.69 5.76
CA GLU A 26 8.07 4.89 4.82
C GLU A 26 7.53 6.33 4.82
N TYR A 27 7.80 7.09 5.88
CA TYR A 27 7.16 8.39 6.14
C TYR A 27 8.12 9.57 6.06
N THR A 28 9.42 9.33 6.29
CA THR A 28 10.47 10.37 6.25
C THR A 28 11.71 9.85 5.54
N TRP A 29 12.35 10.71 4.76
CA TRP A 29 13.61 10.35 4.09
C TRP A 29 14.78 10.51 5.06
N LEU A 30 15.62 9.48 5.21
CA LEU A 30 16.73 9.46 6.13
C LEU A 30 18.02 9.02 5.41
N GLN A 31 18.96 9.96 5.23
CA GLN A 31 20.23 9.73 4.51
C GLN A 31 20.97 8.48 5.00
N TRP A 32 21.13 8.32 6.31
CA TRP A 32 21.88 7.20 6.87
C TRP A 32 21.30 5.81 6.53
N LYS A 33 20.00 5.71 6.25
CA LYS A 33 19.38 4.47 5.78
C LYS A 33 19.70 4.18 4.33
N ASN A 34 19.77 5.24 3.51
CA ASN A 34 20.21 5.16 2.13
C ASN A 34 21.69 4.75 2.08
N ASP A 35 22.53 5.39 2.86
CA ASP A 35 23.97 5.07 2.96
C ASP A 35 24.17 3.60 3.35
N ARG A 36 23.38 3.09 4.31
CA ARG A 36 23.43 1.69 4.72
C ARG A 36 23.07 0.73 3.59
N LEU A 37 22.02 1.01 2.82
CA LEU A 37 21.69 0.18 1.66
C LEU A 37 22.79 0.28 0.58
N TRP A 38 23.36 1.47 0.38
CA TRP A 38 24.44 1.68 -0.58
C TRP A 38 25.69 0.87 -0.23
N GLU A 39 26.09 0.86 1.05
CA GLU A 39 27.20 0.01 1.53
C GLU A 39 26.98 -1.48 1.22
N ILE A 40 25.76 -1.98 1.47
CA ILE A 40 25.38 -3.36 1.18
C ILE A 40 25.45 -3.65 -0.32
N LEU A 41 25.05 -2.71 -1.17
CA LEU A 41 25.10 -2.88 -2.62
C LEU A 41 26.54 -2.90 -3.16
N GLN A 42 27.46 -2.19 -2.50
CA GLN A 42 28.90 -2.23 -2.84
C GLN A 42 29.57 -3.52 -2.39
N GLN A 43 29.11 -4.10 -1.29
CA GLN A 43 29.63 -5.35 -0.73
C GLN A 43 28.44 -6.29 -0.40
N PRO A 44 27.86 -6.94 -1.41
CA PRO A 44 26.68 -7.77 -1.23
C PRO A 44 26.93 -8.95 -0.30
N ASP A 45 26.05 -9.12 0.68
CA ASP A 45 25.97 -10.29 1.54
C ASP A 45 24.90 -11.30 1.04
N GLU A 46 24.79 -12.42 1.73
CA GLU A 46 23.79 -13.46 1.42
C GLU A 46 22.35 -12.98 1.64
N TRP A 47 22.14 -11.88 2.37
CA TRP A 47 20.82 -11.30 2.69
C TRP A 47 20.38 -10.22 1.70
N LEU A 48 21.12 -9.98 0.61
CA LEU A 48 20.82 -8.94 -0.37
C LEU A 48 19.35 -8.93 -0.84
N PRO A 49 18.71 -10.07 -1.18
CA PRO A 49 17.28 -10.07 -1.55
C PRO A 49 16.37 -9.56 -0.43
N MET A 50 16.69 -9.84 0.84
CA MET A 50 15.91 -9.37 1.98
C MET A 50 16.11 -7.87 2.22
N HIS A 51 17.32 -7.35 2.02
CA HIS A 51 17.59 -5.91 2.08
C HIS A 51 16.74 -5.15 1.06
N LEU A 52 16.73 -5.61 -0.18
CA LEU A 52 15.94 -4.99 -1.26
C LEU A 52 14.42 -5.04 -0.99
N VAL A 53 13.93 -6.19 -0.55
CA VAL A 53 12.51 -6.35 -0.22
C VAL A 53 12.12 -5.52 1.00
N SER A 54 12.96 -5.48 2.03
CA SER A 54 12.76 -4.66 3.22
C SER A 54 12.76 -3.16 2.90
N TYR A 55 13.54 -2.75 1.91
CA TYR A 55 13.66 -1.36 1.52
C TYR A 55 12.51 -0.92 0.60
N PHE A 56 12.18 -1.70 -0.43
CA PHE A 56 11.23 -1.29 -1.48
C PHE A 56 9.84 -1.94 -1.40
N GLY A 57 9.66 -3.00 -0.62
CA GLY A 57 8.41 -3.78 -0.64
C GLY A 57 7.17 -3.03 -0.14
N HIS A 58 7.32 -2.04 0.75
CA HIS A 58 6.21 -1.22 1.26
C HIS A 58 5.56 -0.37 0.15
N TYR A 59 6.25 -0.09 -0.93
CA TYR A 59 5.69 0.63 -2.09
C TYR A 59 4.58 -0.13 -2.83
N GLY A 60 4.25 -1.34 -2.41
CA GLY A 60 2.96 -1.96 -2.77
C GLY A 60 1.73 -1.14 -2.35
N VAL A 61 1.83 -0.32 -1.28
CA VAL A 61 0.73 0.56 -0.81
C VAL A 61 0.34 1.61 -1.86
N PRO A 62 1.25 2.40 -2.45
CA PRO A 62 0.96 3.27 -3.59
C PRO A 62 0.22 2.58 -4.75
N VAL A 63 0.58 1.33 -5.06
CA VAL A 63 -0.12 0.55 -6.10
C VAL A 63 -1.57 0.27 -5.71
N PHE A 64 -1.85 -0.03 -4.43
CA PHE A 64 -3.22 -0.18 -3.95
C PHE A 64 -4.01 1.13 -3.98
N LEU A 65 -3.39 2.26 -3.64
CA LEU A 65 -4.03 3.58 -3.73
C LEU A 65 -4.35 3.95 -5.19
N PHE A 66 -3.42 3.68 -6.12
CA PHE A 66 -3.66 3.83 -7.56
C PHE A 66 -4.87 2.99 -8.01
N LEU A 67 -4.89 1.71 -7.65
CA LEU A 67 -6.00 0.80 -8.00
C LEU A 67 -7.32 1.21 -7.33
N SER A 68 -7.28 1.86 -6.17
CA SER A 68 -8.46 2.41 -5.51
C SER A 68 -9.04 3.58 -6.29
N GLY A 69 -8.22 4.54 -6.72
CA GLY A 69 -8.65 5.65 -7.57
C GLY A 69 -9.20 5.18 -8.92
N PHE A 70 -8.46 4.29 -9.59
CA PHE A 70 -8.88 3.66 -10.85
C PHE A 70 -10.23 2.95 -10.70
N GLY A 71 -10.38 2.11 -9.68
CA GLY A 71 -11.59 1.33 -9.43
C GLY A 71 -12.83 2.20 -9.12
N LEU A 72 -12.65 3.36 -8.45
CA LEU A 72 -13.74 4.29 -8.22
C LEU A 72 -14.26 4.89 -9.53
N VAL A 73 -13.36 5.31 -10.42
CA VAL A 73 -13.74 5.84 -11.75
C VAL A 73 -14.48 4.76 -12.56
N MET A 74 -13.91 3.55 -12.64
CA MET A 74 -14.54 2.45 -13.36
C MET A 74 -15.94 2.12 -12.82
N LYS A 75 -16.10 2.16 -11.49
CA LYS A 75 -17.38 1.81 -10.84
C LYS A 75 -18.41 2.93 -10.90
N TYR A 76 -18.02 4.19 -10.72
CA TYR A 76 -18.98 5.30 -10.49
C TYR A 76 -19.06 6.30 -11.64
N GLU A 77 -18.03 6.38 -12.50
CA GLU A 77 -18.06 7.29 -13.64
C GLU A 77 -18.35 6.57 -14.96
N ARG A 78 -17.97 5.27 -15.10
CA ARG A 78 -18.09 4.53 -16.36
C ARG A 78 -19.16 3.46 -16.39
N SER A 79 -19.62 2.95 -15.24
CA SER A 79 -20.58 1.82 -15.21
C SER A 79 -22.03 2.22 -15.49
N GLY A 80 -22.35 3.50 -15.68
CA GLY A 80 -23.71 3.99 -15.88
C GLY A 80 -24.65 3.77 -14.69
N GLN A 81 -24.12 3.42 -13.52
CA GLN A 81 -24.96 3.22 -12.32
C GLN A 81 -25.52 4.55 -11.83
N PRO A 82 -26.76 4.57 -11.28
CA PRO A 82 -27.37 5.78 -10.74
C PRO A 82 -26.49 6.38 -9.63
N GLU A 83 -26.41 7.70 -9.59
CA GLU A 83 -25.65 8.41 -8.59
C GLU A 83 -26.15 8.12 -7.18
N ALA A 84 -25.29 7.53 -6.36
CA ALA A 84 -25.57 7.39 -4.94
C ALA A 84 -25.41 8.74 -4.23
N SER A 85 -26.28 9.05 -3.26
CA SER A 85 -26.08 10.22 -2.41
C SER A 85 -24.76 10.10 -1.64
N PHE A 86 -24.21 11.25 -1.18
CA PHE A 86 -22.95 11.27 -0.41
C PHE A 86 -22.96 10.29 0.77
N TRP A 87 -24.04 10.25 1.54
CA TRP A 87 -24.17 9.38 2.72
C TRP A 87 -24.25 7.90 2.35
N ARG A 88 -24.97 7.56 1.30
CA ARG A 88 -25.04 6.16 0.80
C ARG A 88 -23.69 5.69 0.29
N PHE A 89 -22.99 6.52 -0.49
CA PHE A 89 -21.64 6.24 -0.95
C PHE A 89 -20.67 6.04 0.19
N THR A 90 -20.62 6.97 1.17
CA THR A 90 -19.73 6.94 2.31
C THR A 90 -19.99 5.72 3.19
N ARG A 91 -21.26 5.47 3.55
CA ARG A 91 -21.66 4.28 4.33
C ARG A 91 -21.28 2.99 3.62
N TYR A 92 -21.54 2.88 2.33
CA TYR A 92 -21.22 1.68 1.55
C TYR A 92 -19.72 1.39 1.57
N ASN A 93 -18.89 2.37 1.28
CA ASN A 93 -17.45 2.19 1.23
C ASN A 93 -16.85 1.98 2.63
N TYR A 94 -17.35 2.67 3.65
CA TYR A 94 -16.99 2.42 5.04
C TYR A 94 -17.29 0.97 5.45
N LEU A 95 -18.51 0.48 5.24
CA LEU A 95 -18.88 -0.89 5.61
C LEU A 95 -18.08 -1.94 4.84
N LYS A 96 -17.76 -1.66 3.57
CA LYS A 96 -16.90 -2.53 2.75
C LYS A 96 -15.48 -2.65 3.31
N LEU A 97 -14.89 -1.55 3.76
CA LEU A 97 -13.58 -1.53 4.40
C LEU A 97 -13.65 -2.12 5.81
N PHE A 98 -14.67 -1.73 6.59
CA PHE A 98 -14.87 -2.16 7.96
C PHE A 98 -15.03 -3.66 8.11
N ARG A 99 -15.70 -4.32 7.17
CA ARG A 99 -15.85 -5.78 7.11
C ARG A 99 -14.51 -6.51 7.12
N ILE A 100 -13.53 -5.99 6.39
CA ILE A 100 -12.17 -6.56 6.31
C ILE A 100 -11.38 -6.18 7.55
N PHE A 101 -11.44 -4.91 7.90
CA PHE A 101 -10.75 -4.32 9.05
C PHE A 101 -11.09 -5.03 10.36
N ILE A 102 -12.40 -5.17 10.67
CA ILE A 102 -12.83 -5.69 11.98
C ILE A 102 -12.39 -7.13 12.21
N VAL A 103 -12.43 -7.97 11.18
CA VAL A 103 -11.96 -9.36 11.29
C VAL A 103 -10.48 -9.39 11.62
N GLY A 104 -9.65 -8.67 10.85
CA GLY A 104 -8.21 -8.60 11.13
C GLY A 104 -7.89 -7.98 12.48
N PHE A 105 -8.59 -6.89 12.84
CA PHE A 105 -8.37 -6.18 14.10
C PHE A 105 -8.68 -7.06 15.33
N VAL A 106 -9.81 -7.75 15.33
CA VAL A 106 -10.18 -8.66 16.43
C VAL A 106 -9.17 -9.80 16.56
N PHE A 107 -8.82 -10.48 15.46
CA PHE A 107 -7.84 -11.56 15.52
C PHE A 107 -6.46 -11.08 15.96
N PHE A 108 -6.05 -9.89 15.50
CA PHE A 108 -4.77 -9.34 15.90
C PHE A 108 -4.75 -8.99 17.39
N THR A 109 -5.77 -8.29 17.91
CA THR A 109 -5.84 -7.89 19.32
C THR A 109 -5.93 -9.08 20.26
N MET A 110 -6.68 -10.13 19.86
CA MET A 110 -6.68 -11.39 20.61
C MET A 110 -5.30 -12.02 20.68
N LEU A 111 -4.59 -12.10 19.55
CA LEU A 111 -3.23 -12.65 19.54
C LEU A 111 -2.26 -11.77 20.34
N ASP A 112 -2.39 -10.45 20.23
CA ASP A 112 -1.58 -9.48 20.94
C ASP A 112 -1.65 -9.66 22.45
N ALA A 113 -2.84 -9.97 22.99
CA ALA A 113 -3.06 -10.22 24.41
C ALA A 113 -2.30 -11.48 24.94
N PHE A 114 -1.97 -12.44 24.08
CA PHE A 114 -1.27 -13.68 24.45
C PHE A 114 0.21 -13.70 24.04
N THR A 115 0.72 -12.64 23.42
CA THR A 115 2.09 -12.58 22.90
C THR A 115 2.92 -11.52 23.62
N PRO A 116 4.25 -11.69 23.78
CA PRO A 116 5.11 -10.68 24.37
C PRO A 116 5.06 -9.34 23.64
N GLY A 117 5.20 -8.22 24.38
CA GLY A 117 5.12 -6.87 23.83
C GLY A 117 3.67 -6.47 23.51
N ILE A 118 2.76 -6.70 24.47
CA ILE A 118 1.35 -6.32 24.36
C ILE A 118 1.26 -4.79 24.17
N HIS A 119 0.49 -4.38 23.15
CA HIS A 119 0.17 -2.97 22.98
C HIS A 119 -0.89 -2.51 24.00
N ARG A 120 -0.75 -1.29 24.49
CA ARG A 120 -1.75 -0.68 25.39
C ARG A 120 -2.84 -0.03 24.55
N TYR A 121 -4.00 -0.65 24.49
CA TYR A 121 -5.17 -0.11 23.80
C TYR A 121 -5.93 0.88 24.69
N LEU A 122 -5.98 2.14 24.30
CA LEU A 122 -6.87 3.12 24.90
C LEU A 122 -8.23 3.10 24.18
N ALA A 123 -9.31 3.25 24.92
CA ALA A 123 -10.67 3.22 24.34
C ALA A 123 -10.87 4.29 23.25
N SER A 124 -10.30 5.49 23.43
CA SER A 124 -10.34 6.58 22.46
C SER A 124 -9.63 6.22 21.14
N GLU A 125 -8.49 5.55 21.23
CA GLU A 125 -7.70 5.11 20.07
C GLU A 125 -8.41 3.99 19.31
N VAL A 126 -8.96 3.00 20.04
CA VAL A 126 -9.78 1.95 19.46
C VAL A 126 -10.99 2.53 18.72
N LEU A 127 -11.69 3.49 19.32
CA LEU A 127 -12.82 4.18 18.67
C LEU A 127 -12.37 4.95 17.43
N ALA A 128 -11.19 5.59 17.47
CA ALA A 128 -10.63 6.29 16.31
C ALA A 128 -10.27 5.32 15.17
N MET A 129 -9.73 4.15 15.49
CA MET A 129 -9.45 3.10 14.51
C MET A 129 -10.74 2.52 13.93
N LEU A 130 -11.73 2.17 14.76
CA LEU A 130 -13.04 1.71 14.30
C LEU A 130 -13.74 2.74 13.41
N GLY A 131 -13.62 4.04 13.75
CA GLY A 131 -14.14 5.15 12.96
C GLY A 131 -13.32 5.49 11.71
N MET A 132 -12.17 4.84 11.49
CA MET A 132 -11.22 5.10 10.39
C MET A 132 -10.72 6.56 10.35
N TYR A 133 -10.51 7.18 11.52
CA TYR A 133 -9.96 8.54 11.64
C TYR A 133 -8.72 8.62 12.54
N ALA A 134 -8.16 7.48 12.97
CA ALA A 134 -6.99 7.42 13.85
C ALA A 134 -5.78 8.20 13.32
N ASN A 135 -5.64 8.28 11.99
CA ASN A 135 -4.53 8.99 11.34
C ASN A 135 -4.56 10.53 11.55
N PHE A 136 -5.69 11.09 12.00
CA PHE A 136 -5.79 12.52 12.35
C PHE A 136 -5.28 12.84 13.75
N LEU A 137 -5.09 11.83 14.60
CA LEU A 137 -4.58 12.02 15.94
C LEU A 137 -3.10 12.47 15.92
N GLU A 138 -2.63 13.00 17.02
CA GLU A 138 -1.35 13.72 17.09
C GLU A 138 -0.13 12.82 16.74
N HIS A 139 -0.12 11.58 17.23
CA HIS A 139 0.93 10.60 16.95
C HIS A 139 0.33 9.34 16.31
N PRO A 140 0.00 9.38 15.00
CA PRO A 140 -0.71 8.27 14.35
C PRO A 140 0.09 6.96 14.33
N SER A 141 1.42 7.03 14.33
CA SER A 141 2.31 5.86 14.39
C SER A 141 2.22 5.09 15.71
N GLU A 142 1.83 5.76 16.80
CA GLU A 142 1.65 5.16 18.12
C GLU A 142 0.22 4.64 18.32
N VAL A 143 -0.75 5.32 17.74
CA VAL A 143 -2.18 5.01 17.87
C VAL A 143 -2.62 3.85 16.98
N VAL A 144 -2.12 3.81 15.75
CA VAL A 144 -2.55 2.81 14.77
C VAL A 144 -1.85 1.48 15.02
N TRP A 145 -2.58 0.52 15.59
CA TRP A 145 -2.04 -0.80 15.88
C TRP A 145 -3.00 -1.93 15.45
N PRO A 146 -2.58 -2.88 14.60
CA PRO A 146 -1.24 -3.02 13.99
C PRO A 146 -0.93 -1.92 12.96
N GLY A 147 0.35 -1.53 12.87
CA GLY A 147 0.81 -0.42 12.05
C GLY A 147 0.22 -0.35 10.63
N PRO A 148 0.25 -1.42 9.81
CA PRO A 148 -0.31 -1.38 8.44
C PRO A 148 -1.77 -0.93 8.32
N TYR A 149 -2.53 -0.92 9.40
CA TYR A 149 -3.97 -0.55 9.37
C TYR A 149 -4.23 0.95 9.19
N TRP A 150 -3.21 1.80 9.22
CA TRP A 150 -3.32 3.20 8.80
C TRP A 150 -3.92 3.36 7.41
N TYR A 151 -3.70 2.36 6.54
CA TYR A 151 -4.20 2.32 5.17
C TYR A 151 -5.74 2.41 5.09
N PHE A 152 -6.48 1.85 6.04
CA PHE A 152 -7.95 1.92 6.06
C PHE A 152 -8.44 3.36 6.22
N SER A 153 -7.83 4.12 7.15
CA SER A 153 -8.15 5.53 7.38
C SER A 153 -7.82 6.40 6.16
N VAL A 154 -6.62 6.24 5.58
CA VAL A 154 -6.24 6.96 4.34
C VAL A 154 -7.20 6.64 3.19
N THR A 155 -7.52 5.36 3.01
CA THR A 155 -8.44 4.95 1.94
C THR A 155 -9.81 5.60 2.11
N MET A 156 -10.33 5.67 3.34
CA MET A 156 -11.61 6.30 3.61
C MET A 156 -11.58 7.81 3.37
N GLN A 157 -10.51 8.50 3.78
CA GLN A 157 -10.28 9.92 3.49
C GLN A 157 -10.30 10.19 1.98
N LEU A 158 -9.56 9.40 1.20
CA LEU A 158 -9.48 9.55 -0.26
C LEU A 158 -10.82 9.24 -0.94
N TYR A 159 -11.61 8.30 -0.41
CA TYR A 159 -12.95 8.00 -0.93
C TYR A 159 -13.93 9.14 -0.68
N ILE A 160 -13.88 9.76 0.51
CA ILE A 160 -14.67 10.95 0.82
C ILE A 160 -14.27 12.10 -0.11
N LEU A 161 -12.95 12.35 -0.26
CA LEU A 161 -12.42 13.36 -1.18
C LEU A 161 -12.88 13.12 -2.62
N TYR A 162 -12.80 11.86 -3.10
CA TYR A 162 -13.28 11.47 -4.42
C TYR A 162 -14.76 11.86 -4.61
N ARG A 163 -15.62 11.53 -3.65
CA ARG A 163 -17.05 11.81 -3.78
C ARG A 163 -17.37 13.30 -3.71
N LEU A 164 -16.66 14.06 -2.88
CA LEU A 164 -16.90 15.50 -2.70
C LEU A 164 -16.39 16.34 -3.88
N LEU A 165 -15.23 15.99 -4.44
CA LEU A 165 -14.56 16.82 -5.43
C LEU A 165 -14.53 16.16 -6.81
N PHE A 166 -13.90 15.01 -6.94
CA PHE A 166 -13.59 14.44 -8.25
C PHE A 166 -14.81 13.90 -8.98
N HIS A 167 -15.71 13.24 -8.28
CA HIS A 167 -16.95 12.73 -8.87
C HIS A 167 -17.92 13.87 -9.19
N ARG A 168 -17.92 14.96 -8.42
CA ARG A 168 -18.82 16.08 -8.65
C ARG A 168 -18.40 16.93 -9.85
N TRP A 169 -17.12 17.20 -10.00
CA TRP A 169 -16.61 18.13 -11.00
C TRP A 169 -15.80 17.44 -12.11
N HIS A 170 -15.94 16.26 -12.41
CA HIS A 170 -15.33 15.44 -13.51
C HIS A 170 -14.13 16.03 -14.27
N HIS A 171 -13.55 17.17 -13.83
CA HIS A 171 -12.47 17.86 -14.50
C HIS A 171 -11.12 17.31 -14.05
N TRP A 172 -10.29 16.90 -15.02
CA TRP A 172 -8.94 16.36 -14.75
C TRP A 172 -8.03 17.33 -14.02
N GLY A 173 -8.15 18.65 -14.31
CA GLY A 173 -7.34 19.71 -13.70
C GLY A 173 -7.46 19.76 -12.18
N ILE A 174 -8.65 19.47 -11.60
CA ILE A 174 -8.83 19.44 -10.14
C ILE A 174 -7.99 18.31 -9.54
N VAL A 175 -7.93 17.15 -10.20
CA VAL A 175 -7.10 16.03 -9.74
C VAL A 175 -5.62 16.44 -9.76
N VAL A 176 -5.15 17.03 -10.85
CA VAL A 176 -3.76 17.48 -10.99
C VAL A 176 -3.42 18.57 -9.96
N VAL A 177 -4.28 19.57 -9.77
CA VAL A 177 -4.06 20.64 -8.78
C VAL A 177 -3.92 20.06 -7.36
N LEU A 178 -4.77 19.10 -7.00
CA LEU A 178 -4.66 18.46 -5.68
C LEU A 178 -3.43 17.56 -5.56
N MET A 179 -3.07 16.82 -6.62
CA MET A 179 -1.82 16.04 -6.63
C MET A 179 -0.59 16.95 -6.42
N VAL A 180 -0.50 18.02 -7.19
CA VAL A 180 0.60 19.00 -7.09
C VAL A 180 0.57 19.72 -5.74
N GLY A 181 -0.59 20.17 -5.28
CA GLY A 181 -0.74 20.84 -3.99
C GLY A 181 -0.30 19.95 -2.81
N CYS A 182 -0.73 18.69 -2.78
CA CYS A 182 -0.31 17.72 -1.76
C CYS A 182 1.19 17.40 -1.87
N TRP A 183 1.75 17.34 -3.07
CA TRP A 183 3.17 17.13 -3.27
C TRP A 183 3.99 18.35 -2.79
N LEU A 184 3.58 19.57 -3.15
CA LEU A 184 4.22 20.82 -2.68
C LEU A 184 4.12 20.94 -1.14
N TRP A 185 3.01 20.51 -0.55
CA TRP A 185 2.86 20.53 0.90
C TRP A 185 3.87 19.61 1.58
N GLN A 186 4.08 18.40 1.06
CA GLN A 186 5.13 17.51 1.56
C GLN A 186 6.53 18.10 1.33
N MET A 187 6.78 18.72 0.16
CA MET A 187 8.04 19.42 -0.14
C MET A 187 8.38 20.50 0.89
N PHE A 188 7.37 21.25 1.32
CA PHE A 188 7.56 22.33 2.29
C PHE A 188 7.98 21.85 3.69
N TYR A 189 7.60 20.61 4.05
CA TYR A 189 7.90 20.03 5.37
C TYR A 189 8.94 18.90 5.32
N LEU A 190 9.81 18.87 4.31
CA LEU A 190 10.84 17.83 4.21
C LEU A 190 11.84 17.83 5.38
N ASP A 191 12.12 18.99 5.94
CA ASP A 191 13.03 19.18 7.06
C ASP A 191 12.34 19.02 8.43
N ASP A 192 11.02 18.95 8.46
CA ASP A 192 10.21 18.68 9.65
C ASP A 192 9.64 17.26 9.57
N SER A 193 10.39 16.31 10.14
CA SER A 193 10.08 14.89 10.08
C SER A 193 8.74 14.54 10.74
N GLU A 194 8.36 15.23 11.80
CA GLU A 194 7.10 14.97 12.52
C GLU A 194 5.89 15.39 11.68
N THR A 195 5.92 16.61 11.16
CA THR A 195 4.84 17.11 10.28
C THR A 195 4.78 16.29 8.99
N LEU A 196 5.92 15.96 8.38
CA LEU A 196 5.96 15.13 7.17
C LEU A 196 5.36 13.74 7.42
N GLU A 197 5.70 13.10 8.54
CA GLU A 197 5.11 11.81 8.94
C GLU A 197 3.59 11.91 9.04
N ARG A 198 3.05 12.91 9.73
CA ARG A 198 1.60 13.16 9.86
C ARG A 198 0.94 13.37 8.49
N LEU A 199 1.55 14.13 7.58
CA LEU A 199 1.05 14.33 6.22
C LEU A 199 0.99 13.00 5.46
N ARG A 200 2.02 12.15 5.59
CA ARG A 200 2.11 10.88 4.88
C ARG A 200 1.22 9.78 5.46
N TYR A 201 0.90 9.84 6.76
CA TYR A 201 -0.14 9.00 7.36
C TYR A 201 -1.55 9.33 6.87
N ASN A 202 -1.75 10.49 6.21
CA ASN A 202 -3.04 10.99 5.77
C ASN A 202 -3.14 11.06 4.23
N LEU A 203 -4.27 11.55 3.75
CA LEU A 203 -4.59 11.66 2.32
C LEU A 203 -3.52 12.40 1.50
N VAL A 204 -2.74 13.30 2.14
CA VAL A 204 -1.69 14.09 1.47
C VAL A 204 -0.60 13.15 0.91
N GLY A 205 -0.13 12.18 1.69
CA GLY A 205 0.84 11.18 1.23
C GLY A 205 0.28 10.22 0.17
N GLY A 206 -1.04 9.94 0.24
CA GLY A 206 -1.71 9.03 -0.69
C GLY A 206 -2.22 9.67 -1.99
N MET A 207 -2.25 11.01 -2.06
CA MET A 207 -2.92 11.73 -3.15
C MET A 207 -2.28 11.51 -4.52
N LEU A 208 -0.94 11.47 -4.60
CA LEU A 208 -0.22 11.30 -5.87
C LEU A 208 -0.60 9.97 -6.56
N PRO A 209 -0.40 8.78 -5.98
CA PRO A 209 -0.79 7.52 -6.61
C PRO A 209 -2.30 7.39 -6.81
N PHE A 210 -3.11 7.87 -5.88
CA PHE A 210 -4.57 7.82 -6.01
C PHE A 210 -5.08 8.69 -7.17
N GLY A 211 -4.58 9.91 -7.30
CA GLY A 211 -4.90 10.82 -8.41
C GLY A 211 -4.45 10.25 -9.77
N MET A 212 -3.26 9.63 -9.84
CA MET A 212 -2.83 8.89 -11.03
C MET A 212 -3.84 7.80 -11.40
N GLY A 213 -4.38 7.08 -10.41
CA GLY A 213 -5.42 6.08 -10.62
C GLY A 213 -6.71 6.65 -11.21
N ILE A 214 -7.16 7.81 -10.70
CA ILE A 214 -8.34 8.53 -11.24
C ILE A 214 -8.10 8.92 -12.70
N LEU A 215 -6.96 9.55 -13.01
CA LEU A 215 -6.62 9.97 -14.37
C LEU A 215 -6.52 8.76 -15.32
N ALA A 216 -5.85 7.70 -14.89
CA ALA A 216 -5.76 6.45 -15.66
C ALA A 216 -7.14 5.83 -15.92
N GLY A 217 -8.04 5.84 -14.94
CA GLY A 217 -9.42 5.38 -15.12
C GLY A 217 -10.21 6.21 -16.12
N ARG A 218 -10.06 7.55 -16.08
CA ARG A 218 -10.72 8.47 -17.00
C ARG A 218 -10.21 8.37 -18.43
N TRP A 219 -8.93 8.03 -18.60
CA TRP A 219 -8.29 7.91 -19.92
C TRP A 219 -8.03 6.47 -20.33
N SER A 220 -8.67 5.47 -19.68
CA SER A 220 -8.37 4.05 -19.90
C SER A 220 -8.51 3.64 -21.37
N GLU A 221 -9.55 4.11 -22.09
CA GLU A 221 -9.73 3.80 -23.52
C GLU A 221 -8.56 4.29 -24.39
N ARG A 222 -8.07 5.51 -24.12
CA ARG A 222 -6.88 6.04 -24.83
C ARG A 222 -5.62 5.27 -24.48
N LEU A 223 -5.50 4.84 -23.23
CA LEU A 223 -4.38 4.04 -22.77
C LEU A 223 -4.43 2.63 -23.35
N GLU A 224 -5.61 2.02 -23.49
CA GLU A 224 -5.79 0.71 -24.14
C GLU A 224 -5.34 0.76 -25.60
N VAL A 225 -5.83 1.72 -26.39
CA VAL A 225 -5.41 1.91 -27.79
C VAL A 225 -3.89 2.10 -27.91
N PHE A 226 -3.28 2.83 -26.97
CA PHE A 226 -1.82 3.01 -26.96
C PHE A 226 -1.07 1.72 -26.57
N CYS A 227 -1.70 0.89 -25.73
CA CYS A 227 -1.09 -0.32 -25.18
C CYS A 227 -1.29 -1.58 -26.05
N GLU A 228 -2.26 -1.61 -26.95
CA GLU A 228 -2.58 -2.75 -27.80
C GLU A 228 -1.80 -2.81 -29.12
N ARG A 229 -0.95 -1.81 -29.41
CA ARG A 229 -0.11 -1.83 -30.61
C ARG A 229 0.86 -3.00 -30.58
N ASP A 230 0.70 -3.90 -31.53
CA ASP A 230 1.60 -5.01 -31.76
C ASP A 230 3.07 -4.55 -31.87
N GLY A 231 3.98 -5.27 -31.20
CA GLY A 231 5.41 -4.97 -31.25
C GLY A 231 5.96 -4.06 -30.16
N GLN A 232 5.15 -3.65 -29.16
CA GLN A 232 5.60 -2.73 -28.09
C GLN A 232 6.19 -3.42 -26.85
N GLN A 233 6.49 -4.71 -26.91
CA GLN A 233 7.10 -5.42 -25.78
C GLN A 233 8.42 -4.78 -25.33
N TRP A 234 9.24 -4.34 -26.29
CA TRP A 234 10.49 -3.63 -26.00
C TRP A 234 10.26 -2.27 -25.32
N VAL A 235 9.18 -1.52 -25.70
CA VAL A 235 8.81 -0.26 -25.02
C VAL A 235 8.41 -0.55 -23.58
N THR A 236 7.63 -1.61 -23.36
CA THR A 236 7.24 -2.02 -22.01
C THR A 236 8.44 -2.41 -21.15
N CYS A 237 9.39 -3.17 -21.72
CA CYS A 237 10.67 -3.49 -21.06
C CYS A 237 11.47 -2.22 -20.75
N PHE A 238 11.57 -1.29 -21.70
CA PHE A 238 12.25 -0.02 -21.49
C PHE A 238 11.62 0.80 -20.37
N VAL A 239 10.27 0.94 -20.36
CA VAL A 239 9.53 1.64 -19.30
C VAL A 239 9.77 0.98 -17.93
N LEU A 240 9.77 -0.36 -17.86
CA LEU A 240 10.07 -1.08 -16.63
C LEU A 240 11.49 -0.78 -16.14
N LEU A 241 12.49 -0.95 -17.00
CA LEU A 241 13.88 -0.72 -16.64
C LEU A 241 14.13 0.74 -16.25
N LEU A 242 13.57 1.68 -17.00
CA LEU A 242 13.68 3.11 -16.70
C LEU A 242 13.01 3.44 -15.36
N SER A 243 11.80 2.91 -15.09
CA SER A 243 11.13 3.16 -13.81
C SER A 243 11.89 2.54 -12.63
N MET A 244 12.48 1.37 -12.79
CA MET A 244 13.35 0.74 -11.77
C MET A 244 14.60 1.58 -11.52
N PHE A 245 15.28 2.01 -12.59
CA PHE A 245 16.46 2.88 -12.48
C PHE A 245 16.14 4.20 -11.80
N LEU A 246 15.07 4.88 -12.24
CA LEU A 246 14.64 6.14 -11.63
C LEU A 246 14.16 5.96 -10.18
N THR A 247 13.48 4.86 -9.86
CA THR A 247 13.11 4.54 -8.48
C THR A 247 14.34 4.46 -7.59
N PHE A 248 15.35 3.71 -8.04
CA PHE A 248 16.62 3.60 -7.32
C PHE A 248 17.30 4.97 -7.20
N LEU A 249 17.53 5.65 -8.31
CA LEU A 249 18.18 6.96 -8.35
C LEU A 249 17.46 7.97 -7.43
N PHE A 250 16.14 8.06 -7.51
CA PHE A 250 15.36 9.04 -6.76
C PHE A 250 15.27 8.72 -5.27
N SER A 251 15.37 7.46 -4.89
CA SER A 251 15.45 7.06 -3.48
C SER A 251 16.75 7.54 -2.82
N PHE A 252 17.86 7.60 -3.56
CA PHE A 252 19.20 7.93 -3.03
C PHE A 252 19.59 9.41 -3.21
N LEU A 253 19.05 10.08 -4.23
CA LEU A 253 19.55 11.39 -4.64
C LEU A 253 19.21 12.48 -3.63
N SER A 254 17.94 12.57 -3.21
CA SER A 254 17.47 13.58 -2.24
C SER A 254 16.07 13.28 -1.72
N SER A 255 15.70 13.92 -0.61
CA SER A 255 14.35 13.89 -0.06
C SER A 255 13.29 14.39 -1.04
N GLN A 256 13.62 15.39 -1.89
CA GLN A 256 12.73 15.94 -2.90
C GLN A 256 12.40 14.92 -4.00
N THR A 257 13.43 14.23 -4.51
CA THR A 257 13.24 13.21 -5.55
C THR A 257 12.54 11.98 -5.01
N TRP A 258 12.81 11.60 -3.76
CA TRP A 258 12.16 10.49 -3.09
C TRP A 258 10.63 10.59 -3.07
N LEU A 259 10.05 11.78 -3.01
CA LEU A 259 8.59 11.97 -3.06
C LEU A 259 7.95 11.48 -4.39
N TRP A 260 8.75 11.30 -5.46
CA TRP A 260 8.27 10.75 -6.74
C TRP A 260 8.31 9.23 -6.82
N VAL A 261 9.03 8.56 -5.92
CA VAL A 261 9.19 7.10 -5.93
C VAL A 261 7.85 6.36 -5.97
N PRO A 262 6.81 6.74 -5.21
CA PRO A 262 5.50 6.11 -5.31
C PRO A 262 4.90 6.10 -6.72
N ALA A 263 5.08 7.19 -7.47
CA ALA A 263 4.60 7.29 -8.86
C ALA A 263 5.39 6.38 -9.80
N LEU A 264 6.71 6.35 -9.66
CA LEU A 264 7.60 5.49 -10.46
C LEU A 264 7.30 4.01 -10.25
N ILE A 265 7.07 3.60 -9.01
CA ILE A 265 6.68 2.23 -8.66
C ILE A 265 5.33 1.84 -9.30
N VAL A 266 4.35 2.75 -9.31
CA VAL A 266 3.07 2.50 -10.00
C VAL A 266 3.31 2.25 -11.49
N VAL A 267 4.08 3.12 -12.16
CA VAL A 267 4.42 2.96 -13.58
C VAL A 267 5.17 1.66 -13.84
N GLY A 268 6.19 1.36 -13.04
CA GLY A 268 6.95 0.11 -13.13
C GLY A 268 6.08 -1.13 -12.91
N THR A 269 5.13 -1.07 -11.95
CA THR A 269 4.21 -2.19 -11.70
C THR A 269 3.24 -2.41 -12.87
N ILE A 270 2.78 -1.34 -13.54
CA ILE A 270 1.95 -1.46 -14.76
C ILE A 270 2.76 -2.16 -15.85
N ALA A 271 4.00 -1.73 -16.09
CA ALA A 271 4.87 -2.33 -17.08
C ALA A 271 5.20 -3.80 -16.74
N LEU A 272 5.53 -4.09 -15.48
CA LEU A 272 5.82 -5.44 -15.01
C LEU A 272 4.65 -6.40 -15.26
N VAL A 273 3.41 -5.98 -14.93
CA VAL A 273 2.22 -6.84 -15.14
C VAL A 273 2.03 -7.21 -16.60
N LYS A 274 2.36 -6.32 -17.53
CA LYS A 274 2.26 -6.59 -18.98
C LYS A 274 3.32 -7.60 -19.48
N LEU A 275 4.43 -7.72 -18.76
CA LEU A 275 5.53 -8.64 -19.10
C LEU A 275 5.39 -10.01 -18.41
N ILE A 276 4.44 -10.19 -17.51
CA ILE A 276 4.23 -11.48 -16.84
C ILE A 276 3.74 -12.51 -17.85
N PRO A 277 4.44 -13.67 -17.96
CA PRO A 277 3.99 -14.75 -18.82
C PRO A 277 2.59 -15.25 -18.48
N SER A 278 1.84 -15.66 -19.50
CA SER A 278 0.47 -16.17 -19.34
C SER A 278 0.37 -17.36 -18.36
N GLN A 279 1.42 -18.17 -18.25
CA GLN A 279 1.51 -19.31 -17.33
C GLN A 279 1.58 -18.88 -15.85
N VAL A 280 2.17 -17.71 -15.57
CA VAL A 280 2.34 -17.17 -14.21
C VAL A 280 1.15 -16.30 -13.80
N MET A 281 0.48 -15.68 -14.78
CA MET A 281 -0.62 -14.74 -14.55
C MET A 281 -1.73 -15.29 -13.65
N PRO A 282 -2.21 -16.55 -13.76
CA PRO A 282 -3.25 -17.10 -12.88
C PRO A 282 -2.87 -17.05 -11.40
N TYR A 283 -1.62 -17.30 -11.05
CA TYR A 283 -1.14 -17.24 -9.66
C TYR A 283 -1.13 -15.81 -9.12
N VAL A 284 -0.70 -14.84 -9.96
CA VAL A 284 -0.74 -13.41 -9.62
C VAL A 284 -2.18 -12.91 -9.45
N VAL A 285 -3.10 -13.37 -10.29
CA VAL A 285 -4.53 -13.06 -10.17
C VAL A 285 -5.10 -13.66 -8.90
N TRP A 286 -4.79 -14.92 -8.60
CA TRP A 286 -5.22 -15.59 -7.37
C TRP A 286 -4.75 -14.83 -6.12
N LEU A 287 -3.49 -14.45 -6.03
CA LEU A 287 -2.97 -13.58 -4.95
C LEU A 287 -3.76 -12.27 -4.87
N GLY A 288 -4.09 -11.67 -6.01
CA GLY A 288 -4.93 -10.48 -6.07
C GLY A 288 -6.32 -10.66 -5.48
N THR A 289 -6.94 -11.86 -5.64
CA THR A 289 -8.28 -12.15 -5.08
C THR A 289 -8.30 -12.29 -3.57
N ILE A 290 -7.19 -12.72 -2.97
CA ILE A 290 -7.03 -12.85 -1.51
C ILE A 290 -6.24 -11.70 -0.88
N SER A 291 -5.88 -10.68 -1.66
CA SER A 291 -4.98 -9.59 -1.21
C SER A 291 -5.49 -8.86 0.03
N ALA A 292 -6.79 -8.63 0.15
CA ALA A 292 -7.38 -7.98 1.31
C ALA A 292 -7.26 -8.84 2.59
N ALA A 293 -7.42 -10.16 2.46
CA ALA A 293 -7.20 -11.09 3.56
C ALA A 293 -5.72 -11.14 3.95
N ILE A 294 -4.79 -11.22 2.97
CA ILE A 294 -3.35 -11.16 3.25
C ILE A 294 -3.01 -9.86 3.99
N PHE A 295 -3.59 -8.73 3.55
CA PHE A 295 -3.32 -7.43 4.15
C PHE A 295 -3.66 -7.36 5.64
N VAL A 296 -4.75 -8.00 6.09
CA VAL A 296 -5.11 -8.02 7.52
C VAL A 296 -4.46 -9.17 8.29
N THR A 297 -3.96 -10.18 7.60
CA THR A 297 -3.40 -11.39 8.23
C THR A 297 -1.90 -11.30 8.46
N HIS A 298 -1.16 -10.66 7.53
CA HIS A 298 0.30 -10.66 7.61
C HIS A 298 0.88 -10.04 8.90
N PRO A 299 0.27 -9.01 9.55
CA PRO A 299 0.77 -8.53 10.84
C PRO A 299 0.55 -9.54 11.98
N ILE A 300 -0.53 -10.35 11.89
CA ILE A 300 -0.84 -11.40 12.86
C ILE A 300 0.27 -12.45 12.82
N VAL A 301 0.55 -12.98 11.63
CA VAL A 301 1.57 -14.02 11.43
C VAL A 301 2.96 -13.49 11.76
N ARG A 302 3.29 -12.25 11.37
CA ARG A 302 4.55 -11.60 11.71
C ARG A 302 4.79 -11.58 13.22
N LYS A 303 3.79 -11.23 14.02
CA LYS A 303 3.95 -11.17 15.48
C LYS A 303 4.32 -12.51 16.10
N ILE A 304 3.97 -13.63 15.45
CA ILE A 304 4.34 -14.97 15.88
C ILE A 304 5.77 -15.30 15.42
N PHE A 305 6.10 -15.04 14.14
CA PHE A 305 7.32 -15.54 13.50
C PHE A 305 8.54 -14.63 13.63
N VAL A 306 8.38 -13.34 13.96
CA VAL A 306 9.51 -12.43 14.22
C VAL A 306 9.87 -12.49 15.72
N ARG A 307 10.24 -13.65 16.23
CA ARG A 307 10.79 -13.82 17.58
C ARG A 307 12.27 -14.14 17.54
N PRO A 308 13.07 -13.78 18.58
CA PRO A 308 14.52 -13.88 18.55
C PRO A 308 15.09 -15.26 18.20
N TYR A 309 14.40 -16.34 18.53
CA TYR A 309 14.86 -17.72 18.32
C TYR A 309 14.60 -18.30 16.92
N ILE A 310 13.87 -17.56 16.04
CA ILE A 310 13.66 -17.96 14.63
C ILE A 310 14.70 -17.29 13.72
N HIS A 311 15.55 -16.42 14.27
CA HIS A 311 16.51 -15.62 13.50
C HIS A 311 17.83 -16.36 13.15
N GLU A 312 18.01 -17.62 13.56
CA GLU A 312 19.20 -18.39 13.18
C GLU A 312 19.24 -18.67 11.67
N ASP A 313 18.05 -18.87 11.05
CA ASP A 313 17.91 -18.97 9.60
C ASP A 313 16.77 -18.05 9.10
N MET A 314 17.13 -16.88 8.59
CA MET A 314 16.17 -15.87 8.13
C MET A 314 15.36 -16.34 6.91
N TYR A 315 15.93 -17.15 6.03
CA TYR A 315 15.22 -17.66 4.85
C TYR A 315 14.22 -18.74 5.20
N ALA A 316 14.56 -19.64 6.11
CA ALA A 316 13.61 -20.63 6.63
C ALA A 316 12.45 -19.93 7.37
N GLY A 317 12.76 -18.92 8.18
CA GLY A 317 11.76 -18.06 8.82
C GLY A 317 10.85 -17.35 7.83
N LEU A 318 11.41 -16.80 6.74
CA LEU A 318 10.64 -16.18 5.67
C LEU A 318 9.70 -17.16 4.98
N LEU A 319 10.18 -18.37 4.66
CA LEU A 319 9.36 -19.41 4.04
C LEU A 319 8.18 -19.79 4.94
N LEU A 320 8.44 -20.05 6.22
CA LEU A 320 7.40 -20.37 7.19
C LEU A 320 6.39 -19.24 7.33
N TYR A 321 6.86 -17.99 7.41
CA TYR A 321 6.00 -16.81 7.45
C TYR A 321 5.11 -16.70 6.21
N VAL A 322 5.65 -16.89 5.00
CA VAL A 322 4.89 -16.83 3.75
C VAL A 322 3.83 -17.91 3.72
N VAL A 323 4.20 -19.18 4.00
CA VAL A 323 3.26 -20.30 4.01
C VAL A 323 2.16 -20.09 5.04
N ALA A 324 2.51 -19.74 6.27
CA ALA A 324 1.54 -19.48 7.34
C ALA A 324 0.62 -18.30 7.00
N THR A 325 1.17 -17.21 6.40
CA THR A 325 0.36 -16.06 5.98
C THR A 325 -0.64 -16.45 4.89
N LEU A 326 -0.24 -17.22 3.89
CA LEU A 326 -1.15 -17.66 2.82
C LEU A 326 -2.24 -18.58 3.34
N LEU A 327 -1.90 -19.56 4.19
CA LEU A 327 -2.86 -20.49 4.80
C LEU A 327 -3.87 -19.74 5.69
N LEU A 328 -3.38 -18.89 6.58
CA LEU A 328 -4.26 -18.12 7.46
C LEU A 328 -5.11 -17.12 6.67
N SER A 329 -4.58 -16.51 5.62
CA SER A 329 -5.33 -15.58 4.77
C SER A 329 -6.45 -16.27 4.01
N TRP A 330 -6.25 -17.51 3.60
CA TRP A 330 -7.30 -18.30 2.98
C TRP A 330 -8.45 -18.58 3.96
N LEU A 331 -8.14 -18.91 5.23
CA LEU A 331 -9.14 -19.07 6.29
C LEU A 331 -9.85 -17.76 6.61
N MET A 332 -9.09 -16.66 6.79
CA MET A 332 -9.62 -15.33 7.06
C MET A 332 -10.54 -14.85 5.96
N LYS A 333 -10.20 -15.13 4.68
CA LYS A 333 -11.08 -14.82 3.56
C LYS A 333 -12.43 -15.51 3.69
N LYS A 334 -12.46 -16.78 4.09
CA LYS A 334 -13.74 -17.49 4.31
C LYS A 334 -14.59 -16.82 5.40
N ILE A 335 -13.97 -16.37 6.48
CA ILE A 335 -14.67 -15.65 7.56
C ILE A 335 -15.19 -14.30 7.05
N ILE A 336 -14.35 -13.53 6.36
CA ILE A 336 -14.73 -12.24 5.76
C ILE A 336 -15.90 -12.42 4.78
N ASP A 337 -15.89 -13.48 3.98
CA ASP A 337 -16.93 -13.74 2.98
C ASP A 337 -18.28 -14.15 3.59
N GLN A 338 -18.32 -14.62 4.85
CA GLN A 338 -19.57 -14.86 5.60
C GLN A 338 -20.26 -13.57 6.04
N ILE A 339 -19.51 -12.46 6.19
CA ILE A 339 -20.09 -11.16 6.51
C ILE A 339 -20.75 -10.60 5.24
N PRO A 340 -22.04 -10.27 5.27
CA PRO A 340 -22.75 -9.78 4.08
C PRO A 340 -22.07 -8.57 3.43
N ASN A 341 -22.03 -8.56 2.10
CA ASN A 341 -21.56 -7.39 1.38
C ASN A 341 -22.54 -6.24 1.57
N PRO A 342 -22.07 -5.02 1.85
CA PRO A 342 -22.97 -3.87 1.91
C PRO A 342 -23.63 -3.63 0.55
N LYS A 343 -24.89 -3.18 0.58
CA LYS A 343 -25.64 -2.78 -0.62
C LYS A 343 -25.49 -1.26 -0.78
N LEU A 344 -25.24 -0.84 -2.03
CA LEU A 344 -25.12 0.58 -2.38
C LEU A 344 -26.50 1.26 -2.42
#